data_3bbe7ccfe41e2f80dde5e5dd620ee749
#
_entry.id   3bbe7ccfe41e2f80dde5e5dd620ee749
#
_cell.length_a   1.000
_cell.length_b   1.000
_cell.length_c   1.000
_cell.angle_alpha   90.00
_cell.angle_beta   90.00
_cell.angle_gamma   90.00
#
_symmetry.space_group_name_H-M   'P 1'
#
loop_
_entity.id
_entity.type
_entity.pdbx_description
1 polymer ?
#
loop_
_entity_poly.entity_id
_entity_poly.type
_entity_poly.pdbx_seq_one_letter_code
_entity_poly.pdbx_strand_id
1 'polypeptide(L)'
;MQLQTNMWIEGAYYVDFDKLGQLRIVGPNNHLHYGSVDLYRDQIEIDSTYNQDNQFVIVGKLLTDQLFLHDPAIGHIKRVRDLTEIPGKPLPSFLSIYRRYPTDLAPNYIGLELTNEGYEITYKRLYQDHWYGARLTIEPGTTVHRHERKRGYVLKSAKPTIGFKLMTDADTLPQSHLANVVSGRPLDTKALGSEQTAVNKLLDRTMLEATHLIKNNKTSGFDYGTVFPRDWMESADLGTGDLTPEAVAYMYHKAYQFINPQGLGWHENIVGEFEYEKEQEARGLSQSLDDLVDQSNRVSHSLRELVNQITEMYITRNMVDIEPRYLFALESVPAKLLSEHDLERAKKVAHFIILQATNNQIITFKKIPRLMRRHKYDEYYSAGNWRDSETAFLKVHPVLAPYDVNVVFYPRALDIIHKHAKLLGVDRAQTLALVVKWSRLREWYRFRNHDGHSAFALALYNINTDKTGKLSYDQLKVNHLDEAYDLFYNLPDRAEVLSFAKRLLDPKYFYTKSGPTIVGAGDGYTTTQYHGRVIWTKQTAFAVAGLKRQLDRAIQQRWPLAERRQLERAITATASASITAWLRLGSVPELHYDHAGKPHFYNDQAATEGPMNLVQLWSALGARRIIRAYLEVKRG
;
A
#
# COMPACT_ATOMS: atom_id res chain seq x y z
N MET A 1 4.57 -25.59 18.82
CA MET A 1 5.27 -24.38 18.29
C MET A 1 4.43 -23.18 18.63
N GLN A 2 4.90 -22.23 19.45
CA GLN A 2 4.15 -20.99 19.63
C GLN A 2 4.15 -20.23 18.30
N LEU A 3 2.98 -19.89 17.78
CA LEU A 3 2.87 -19.01 16.64
C LEU A 3 3.50 -17.67 16.98
N GLN A 4 4.58 -17.35 16.28
CA GLN A 4 5.09 -15.99 16.29
C GLN A 4 4.17 -15.13 15.40
N THR A 5 3.86 -13.92 15.83
CA THR A 5 3.18 -12.93 15.00
C THR A 5 3.87 -12.78 13.64
N ASN A 6 3.09 -12.61 12.59
CA ASN A 6 3.58 -12.36 11.23
C ASN A 6 4.33 -13.54 10.60
N MET A 7 3.69 -14.69 10.50
CA MET A 7 4.32 -15.89 9.95
C MET A 7 3.72 -16.26 8.60
N TRP A 8 4.59 -16.48 7.60
CA TRP A 8 4.22 -17.14 6.35
C TRP A 8 4.29 -18.65 6.53
N ILE A 9 3.21 -19.33 6.15
CA ILE A 9 3.12 -20.78 6.23
C ILE A 9 2.99 -21.34 4.81
N GLU A 10 3.81 -22.32 4.48
CA GLU A 10 3.88 -22.95 3.16
C GLU A 10 4.11 -21.93 2.01
N GLY A 11 4.59 -20.73 2.34
CA GLY A 11 4.83 -19.66 1.37
C GLY A 11 3.58 -19.07 0.70
N ALA A 12 2.39 -19.51 1.09
CA ALA A 12 1.15 -19.10 0.47
C ALA A 12 0.17 -18.42 1.43
N TYR A 13 0.25 -18.72 2.72
CA TYR A 13 -0.66 -18.19 3.73
C TYR A 13 0.09 -17.33 4.72
N TYR A 14 -0.48 -16.18 5.02
CA TYR A 14 0.03 -15.32 6.06
C TYR A 14 -0.85 -15.46 7.32
N VAL A 15 -0.22 -15.76 8.43
CA VAL A 15 -0.87 -15.97 9.71
C VAL A 15 -0.40 -14.93 10.71
N ASP A 16 -1.34 -14.27 11.37
CA ASP A 16 -1.07 -13.26 12.38
C ASP A 16 -2.16 -13.25 13.46
N PHE A 17 -1.90 -12.50 14.53
CA PHE A 17 -2.90 -12.13 15.50
C PHE A 17 -3.17 -10.63 15.41
N ASP A 18 -4.40 -10.24 15.39
CA ASP A 18 -4.76 -8.82 15.39
C ASP A 18 -4.43 -8.14 16.72
N LYS A 19 -4.71 -6.84 16.81
CA LYS A 19 -4.53 -6.06 18.05
C LYS A 19 -5.37 -6.53 19.24
N LEU A 20 -6.43 -7.28 18.98
CA LEU A 20 -7.28 -7.91 20.00
C LEU A 20 -6.81 -9.32 20.33
N GLY A 21 -5.75 -9.81 19.68
CA GLY A 21 -5.21 -11.16 19.87
C GLY A 21 -5.96 -12.26 19.11
N GLN A 22 -6.84 -11.90 18.16
CA GLN A 22 -7.57 -12.88 17.34
C GLN A 22 -6.72 -13.38 16.19
N LEU A 23 -6.79 -14.69 15.91
CA LEU A 23 -6.08 -15.34 14.81
C LEU A 23 -6.63 -14.88 13.46
N ARG A 24 -5.73 -14.46 12.56
CA ARG A 24 -6.04 -14.14 11.17
C ARG A 24 -5.23 -15.00 10.23
N ILE A 25 -5.89 -15.52 9.21
CA ILE A 25 -5.25 -16.29 8.14
C ILE A 25 -5.69 -15.70 6.81
N VAL A 26 -4.74 -15.25 6.00
CA VAL A 26 -5.00 -14.70 4.68
C VAL A 26 -4.34 -15.55 3.62
N GLY A 27 -5.14 -16.11 2.73
CA GLY A 27 -4.70 -16.89 1.59
C GLY A 27 -4.36 -16.05 0.37
N PRO A 28 -3.96 -16.70 -0.74
CA PRO A 28 -3.52 -16.04 -1.96
C PRO A 28 -4.56 -15.10 -2.59
N ASN A 29 -5.85 -15.40 -2.49
CA ASN A 29 -6.95 -14.62 -3.10
C ASN A 29 -7.62 -13.63 -2.16
N ASN A 30 -6.95 -13.17 -1.11
CA ASN A 30 -7.60 -12.36 -0.06
C ASN A 30 -8.74 -13.06 0.66
N HIS A 31 -8.90 -14.37 0.47
CA HIS A 31 -9.89 -15.11 1.20
C HIS A 31 -9.47 -15.24 2.65
N LEU A 32 -10.34 -14.86 3.52
CA LEU A 32 -10.18 -15.11 4.90
C LEU A 32 -10.69 -16.53 5.18
N HIS A 33 -9.77 -17.42 5.41
CA HIS A 33 -10.07 -18.84 5.68
C HIS A 33 -10.43 -19.08 7.14
N TYR A 34 -10.91 -18.04 7.82
CA TYR A 34 -11.20 -18.13 9.21
C TYR A 34 -12.51 -17.40 9.52
N GLY A 35 -13.46 -18.13 9.96
CA GLY A 35 -14.80 -17.56 9.97
C GLY A 35 -15.33 -17.15 11.32
N SER A 36 -15.43 -17.95 12.34
CA SER A 36 -16.29 -17.63 13.47
C SER A 36 -15.86 -18.23 14.79
N VAL A 37 -14.63 -18.68 14.89
CA VAL A 37 -14.05 -19.15 16.14
C VAL A 37 -13.17 -18.02 16.68
N ASP A 38 -13.55 -17.42 17.80
CA ASP A 38 -12.72 -16.45 18.50
C ASP A 38 -11.50 -17.18 19.11
N LEU A 39 -10.43 -17.33 18.32
CA LEU A 39 -9.18 -17.89 18.78
C LEU A 39 -8.26 -16.75 19.18
N TYR A 40 -7.97 -16.64 20.46
CA TYR A 40 -7.08 -15.64 21.01
C TYR A 40 -5.65 -16.18 21.13
N ARG A 41 -4.67 -15.32 20.96
CA ARG A 41 -3.24 -15.64 20.96
C ARG A 41 -2.77 -16.38 22.21
N ASP A 42 -3.29 -15.99 23.36
CA ASP A 42 -2.99 -16.60 24.66
C ASP A 42 -3.77 -17.90 24.91
N GLN A 43 -4.73 -18.23 24.03
CA GLN A 43 -5.61 -19.39 24.14
C GLN A 43 -5.35 -20.44 23.06
N ILE A 44 -4.33 -20.26 22.21
CA ILE A 44 -4.03 -21.18 21.11
C ILE A 44 -2.57 -21.61 21.12
N GLU A 45 -2.34 -22.89 20.95
CA GLU A 45 -1.05 -23.48 20.64
C GLU A 45 -1.16 -24.26 19.33
N ILE A 46 -0.28 -23.95 18.36
CA ILE A 46 -0.25 -24.66 17.08
C ILE A 46 0.83 -25.71 17.10
N ASP A 47 0.45 -26.93 16.84
CA ASP A 47 1.33 -28.09 16.81
C ASP A 47 1.96 -28.25 15.42
N SER A 48 1.19 -28.09 14.35
CA SER A 48 1.66 -28.21 12.96
C SER A 48 0.77 -27.48 11.97
N THR A 49 1.35 -27.20 10.78
CA THR A 49 0.66 -26.68 9.62
C THR A 49 1.17 -27.37 8.36
N TYR A 50 0.28 -27.69 7.44
CA TYR A 50 0.65 -28.34 6.17
C TYR A 50 -0.46 -28.17 5.11
N ASN A 51 -0.13 -28.45 3.85
CA ASN A 51 -1.10 -28.54 2.77
C ASN A 51 -1.49 -29.99 2.54
N GLN A 52 -2.77 -30.26 2.40
CA GLN A 52 -3.33 -31.54 2.05
C GLN A 52 -4.50 -31.35 1.08
N ASP A 53 -4.45 -32.03 -0.08
CA ASP A 53 -5.55 -32.06 -1.06
C ASP A 53 -6.10 -30.67 -1.44
N ASN A 54 -5.21 -29.74 -1.73
CA ASN A 54 -5.54 -28.33 -1.98
C ASN A 54 -6.20 -27.60 -0.79
N GLN A 55 -6.03 -28.10 0.41
CA GLN A 55 -6.47 -27.46 1.62
C GLN A 55 -5.29 -27.10 2.51
N PHE A 56 -5.37 -25.92 3.13
CA PHE A 56 -4.43 -25.53 4.17
C PHE A 56 -4.93 -26.04 5.52
N VAL A 57 -4.07 -26.72 6.24
CA VAL A 57 -4.39 -27.39 7.50
C VAL A 57 -3.58 -26.82 8.64
N ILE A 58 -4.27 -26.47 9.73
CA ILE A 58 -3.68 -26.10 11.02
C ILE A 58 -4.13 -27.11 12.05
N VAL A 59 -3.18 -27.71 12.76
CA VAL A 59 -3.43 -28.59 13.91
C VAL A 59 -2.90 -27.93 15.16
N GLY A 60 -3.71 -27.90 16.22
CA GLY A 60 -3.31 -27.26 17.46
C GLY A 60 -4.25 -27.56 18.63
N LYS A 61 -4.06 -26.80 19.70
CA LYS A 61 -4.88 -26.91 20.93
C LYS A 61 -5.35 -25.52 21.35
N LEU A 62 -6.58 -25.45 21.78
CA LEU A 62 -7.09 -24.33 22.55
C LEU A 62 -6.73 -24.53 24.00
N LEU A 63 -6.11 -23.55 24.62
CA LEU A 63 -5.68 -23.60 26.03
C LEU A 63 -6.85 -23.23 26.96
N THR A 64 -7.96 -23.89 26.73
CA THR A 64 -9.20 -23.75 27.52
C THR A 64 -9.97 -25.06 27.52
N ASP A 65 -10.70 -25.30 28.57
CA ASP A 65 -11.63 -26.44 28.68
C ASP A 65 -13.03 -26.11 28.17
N GLN A 66 -13.31 -24.85 27.85
CA GLN A 66 -14.61 -24.42 27.36
C GLN A 66 -14.47 -23.33 26.27
N LEU A 67 -15.15 -23.56 25.15
CA LEU A 67 -15.24 -22.63 24.04
C LEU A 67 -16.70 -22.36 23.68
N PHE A 68 -17.03 -21.10 23.40
CA PHE A 68 -18.32 -20.75 22.85
C PHE A 68 -18.18 -20.41 21.37
N LEU A 69 -18.91 -21.17 20.53
CA LEU A 69 -18.98 -20.92 19.09
C LEU A 69 -20.30 -20.22 18.77
N HIS A 70 -20.21 -19.05 18.20
CA HIS A 70 -21.39 -18.33 17.74
C HIS A 70 -21.96 -18.99 16.47
N ASP A 71 -23.30 -19.15 16.42
CA ASP A 71 -24.00 -19.61 15.23
C ASP A 71 -24.59 -18.38 14.48
N PRO A 72 -23.91 -17.85 13.47
CA PRO A 72 -24.41 -16.71 12.73
C PRO A 72 -25.60 -17.04 11.82
N ALA A 73 -25.85 -18.33 11.52
CA ALA A 73 -26.99 -18.75 10.71
C ALA A 73 -28.33 -18.51 11.40
N ILE A 74 -28.36 -18.44 12.74
CA ILE A 74 -29.60 -18.25 13.52
C ILE A 74 -30.08 -16.79 13.55
N GLY A 75 -29.36 -15.87 12.97
CA GLY A 75 -29.64 -14.45 13.16
C GLY A 75 -29.74 -13.58 11.92
N HIS A 76 -30.06 -14.07 10.72
CA HIS A 76 -30.21 -13.21 9.53
C HIS A 76 -29.24 -12.02 9.47
N ILE A 77 -27.97 -12.24 9.85
CA ILE A 77 -26.95 -11.22 9.77
C ILE A 77 -26.68 -10.98 8.28
N LYS A 78 -27.37 -10.02 7.71
CA LYS A 78 -27.31 -9.73 6.28
C LYS A 78 -26.22 -8.74 5.90
N ARG A 79 -25.62 -8.03 6.87
CA ARG A 79 -24.64 -6.96 6.61
C ARG A 79 -23.58 -6.91 7.70
N VAL A 80 -22.38 -6.51 7.33
CA VAL A 80 -21.27 -6.32 8.27
C VAL A 80 -21.63 -5.41 9.46
N ARG A 81 -22.41 -4.34 9.24
CA ARG A 81 -22.90 -3.47 10.33
C ARG A 81 -23.76 -4.21 11.35
N ASP A 82 -24.48 -5.26 10.93
CA ASP A 82 -25.36 -6.01 11.82
C ASP A 82 -24.54 -6.91 12.76
N LEU A 83 -23.28 -7.18 12.39
CA LEU A 83 -22.30 -7.86 13.24
C LEU A 83 -21.68 -6.91 14.27
N THR A 84 -21.61 -5.59 13.98
CA THR A 84 -21.06 -4.59 14.91
C THR A 84 -22.00 -4.30 16.09
N GLU A 85 -23.26 -4.62 15.93
CA GLU A 85 -24.30 -4.36 16.94
C GLU A 85 -24.51 -5.50 17.94
N ILE A 86 -23.68 -6.54 17.90
CA ILE A 86 -23.73 -7.61 18.90
C ILE A 86 -23.17 -7.06 20.22
N PRO A 87 -24.02 -6.80 21.25
CA PRO A 87 -23.57 -6.16 22.48
C PRO A 87 -22.48 -6.98 23.17
N GLY A 88 -21.33 -6.36 23.41
CA GLY A 88 -20.27 -6.88 24.28
C GLY A 88 -19.21 -7.74 23.61
N LYS A 89 -19.19 -7.87 22.27
CA LYS A 89 -18.07 -8.51 21.57
C LYS A 89 -17.57 -7.69 20.39
N PRO A 90 -16.27 -7.38 20.33
CA PRO A 90 -15.68 -6.81 19.13
C PRO A 90 -15.84 -7.82 17.97
N LEU A 91 -16.14 -7.30 16.80
CA LEU A 91 -16.08 -8.07 15.57
C LEU A 91 -14.69 -8.69 15.41
N PRO A 92 -14.62 -9.90 14.88
CA PRO A 92 -13.34 -10.42 14.40
C PRO A 92 -12.71 -9.40 13.46
N SER A 93 -11.45 -9.09 13.68
CA SER A 93 -10.74 -8.03 12.96
C SER A 93 -10.58 -8.29 11.46
N PHE A 94 -10.83 -9.52 11.02
CA PHE A 94 -10.82 -9.85 9.59
C PHE A 94 -11.78 -9.00 8.76
N LEU A 95 -12.85 -8.46 9.37
CA LEU A 95 -13.77 -7.55 8.71
C LEU A 95 -13.12 -6.19 8.40
N SER A 96 -12.07 -5.81 9.11
CA SER A 96 -11.29 -4.60 8.83
C SER A 96 -10.38 -4.73 7.62
N ILE A 97 -10.06 -5.95 7.18
CA ILE A 97 -9.20 -6.22 6.02
C ILE A 97 -9.86 -5.77 4.73
N TYR A 98 -11.17 -5.94 4.66
CA TYR A 98 -11.97 -5.62 3.49
C TYR A 98 -12.47 -4.20 3.59
N ARG A 99 -11.57 -3.29 3.64
CA ARG A 99 -11.72 -1.85 3.50
C ARG A 99 -13.17 -1.39 3.31
N ARG A 100 -13.99 -1.48 4.41
CA ARG A 100 -15.30 -0.81 4.50
C ARG A 100 -16.37 -1.15 3.45
N TYR A 101 -16.19 -2.21 2.71
CA TYR A 101 -17.25 -2.68 1.84
C TYR A 101 -18.23 -3.52 2.65
N PRO A 102 -19.51 -3.22 2.61
CA PRO A 102 -20.53 -4.01 3.27
C PRO A 102 -20.77 -5.29 2.46
N THR A 103 -19.80 -6.16 2.45
CA THR A 103 -19.97 -7.49 1.91
C THR A 103 -20.60 -8.37 2.98
N ASP A 104 -21.49 -9.21 2.57
CA ASP A 104 -22.11 -10.22 3.43
C ASP A 104 -21.09 -11.36 3.64
N LEU A 105 -20.15 -11.14 4.56
CA LEU A 105 -19.10 -12.11 4.90
C LEU A 105 -19.59 -13.21 5.84
N ALA A 106 -20.84 -13.14 6.25
CA ALA A 106 -21.42 -14.19 7.06
C ALA A 106 -21.48 -15.49 6.25
N PRO A 107 -21.14 -16.64 6.85
CA PRO A 107 -21.28 -17.91 6.17
C PRO A 107 -22.75 -18.14 5.81
N ASN A 108 -23.00 -18.61 4.59
CA ASN A 108 -24.33 -19.00 4.15
C ASN A 108 -24.80 -20.29 4.85
N TYR A 109 -23.85 -21.08 5.31
CA TYR A 109 -24.11 -22.36 5.94
C TYR A 109 -23.11 -22.63 7.06
N ILE A 110 -23.64 -23.07 8.22
CA ILE A 110 -22.88 -23.67 9.30
C ILE A 110 -23.50 -25.03 9.60
N GLY A 111 -22.68 -26.07 9.50
CA GLY A 111 -23.03 -27.43 9.89
C GLY A 111 -22.26 -27.85 11.12
N LEU A 112 -22.90 -28.61 11.98
CA LEU A 112 -22.28 -29.31 13.09
C LEU A 112 -22.64 -30.80 12.98
N GLU A 113 -21.61 -31.62 12.82
CA GLU A 113 -21.75 -33.07 12.71
C GLU A 113 -20.82 -33.77 13.71
N LEU A 114 -21.26 -34.92 14.22
CA LEU A 114 -20.43 -35.81 14.99
C LEU A 114 -19.81 -36.84 14.05
N THR A 115 -18.49 -36.84 13.95
CA THR A 115 -17.73 -37.79 13.14
C THR A 115 -16.94 -38.77 13.99
N ASN A 116 -16.29 -39.75 13.38
CA ASN A 116 -15.38 -40.67 14.07
C ASN A 116 -14.14 -39.98 14.67
N GLU A 117 -13.80 -38.80 14.16
CA GLU A 117 -12.66 -37.98 14.61
C GLU A 117 -13.05 -36.94 15.66
N GLY A 118 -14.34 -36.85 16.00
CA GLY A 118 -14.88 -35.86 16.93
C GLY A 118 -15.99 -35.02 16.31
N TYR A 119 -16.23 -33.83 16.85
CA TYR A 119 -17.17 -32.88 16.25
C TYR A 119 -16.52 -32.12 15.09
N GLU A 120 -17.23 -32.13 13.97
CA GLU A 120 -16.85 -31.32 12.81
C GLU A 120 -17.80 -30.13 12.65
N ILE A 121 -17.24 -28.94 12.57
CA ILE A 121 -17.97 -27.70 12.33
C ILE A 121 -17.54 -27.19 10.95
N THR A 122 -18.51 -27.18 10.05
CA THR A 122 -18.27 -26.75 8.66
C THR A 122 -18.85 -25.36 8.46
N TYR A 123 -18.04 -24.45 7.94
CA TYR A 123 -18.43 -23.13 7.49
C TYR A 123 -18.37 -23.09 5.98
N LYS A 124 -19.47 -22.65 5.33
CA LYS A 124 -19.51 -22.49 3.88
C LYS A 124 -20.13 -21.15 3.52
N ARG A 125 -19.52 -20.50 2.55
CA ARG A 125 -20.04 -19.29 1.95
C ARG A 125 -20.06 -19.47 0.45
N LEU A 126 -21.22 -19.22 -0.16
CA LEU A 126 -21.34 -19.14 -1.61
C LEU A 126 -21.07 -17.70 -2.04
N TYR A 127 -20.15 -17.54 -2.96
CA TYR A 127 -19.89 -16.29 -3.62
C TYR A 127 -19.81 -16.52 -5.13
N GLN A 128 -20.71 -15.87 -5.88
CA GLN A 128 -20.94 -16.17 -7.29
C GLN A 128 -21.28 -17.66 -7.48
N ASP A 129 -20.41 -18.40 -8.15
CA ASP A 129 -20.53 -19.82 -8.46
C ASP A 129 -19.60 -20.73 -7.65
N HIS A 130 -18.86 -20.14 -6.69
CA HIS A 130 -17.89 -20.87 -5.90
C HIS A 130 -18.21 -20.91 -4.42
N TRP A 131 -18.01 -22.08 -3.81
CA TRP A 131 -18.14 -22.29 -2.38
C TRP A 131 -16.77 -22.13 -1.72
N TYR A 132 -16.69 -21.19 -0.79
CA TYR A 132 -15.55 -21.03 0.09
C TYR A 132 -15.87 -21.63 1.44
N GLY A 133 -14.97 -22.42 1.99
CA GLY A 133 -15.23 -23.14 3.22
C GLY A 133 -14.04 -23.29 4.16
N ALA A 134 -14.39 -23.44 5.43
CA ALA A 134 -13.49 -23.88 6.48
C ALA A 134 -14.14 -25.01 7.26
N ARG A 135 -13.34 -25.97 7.69
CA ARG A 135 -13.76 -27.13 8.48
C ARG A 135 -12.94 -27.18 9.74
N LEU A 136 -13.60 -27.07 10.88
CA LEU A 136 -12.98 -27.18 12.20
C LEU A 136 -13.36 -28.51 12.81
N THR A 137 -12.41 -29.42 12.94
CA THR A 137 -12.61 -30.70 13.64
C THR A 137 -12.13 -30.56 15.07
N ILE A 138 -12.96 -30.92 16.03
CA ILE A 138 -12.69 -30.91 17.48
C ILE A 138 -12.44 -32.32 17.92
N GLU A 139 -11.35 -32.56 18.64
CA GLU A 139 -10.94 -33.89 19.09
C GLU A 139 -12.03 -34.63 19.93
N PRO A 140 -12.05 -35.98 19.91
CA PRO A 140 -12.96 -36.78 20.73
C PRO A 140 -12.80 -36.49 22.22
N GLY A 141 -13.92 -36.59 22.96
CA GLY A 141 -13.98 -36.33 24.40
C GLY A 141 -14.39 -34.89 24.76
N THR A 142 -14.57 -34.03 23.77
CA THR A 142 -15.21 -32.72 23.92
C THR A 142 -16.71 -32.89 23.73
N THR A 143 -17.52 -32.32 24.63
CA THR A 143 -18.99 -32.32 24.50
C THR A 143 -19.43 -31.02 23.84
N VAL A 144 -20.44 -31.08 22.98
CA VAL A 144 -21.02 -29.92 22.32
C VAL A 144 -22.49 -29.79 22.72
N HIS A 145 -22.84 -28.63 23.25
CA HIS A 145 -24.21 -28.32 23.66
C HIS A 145 -24.67 -27.03 22.97
N ARG A 146 -25.87 -27.07 22.39
CA ARG A 146 -26.50 -25.87 21.84
C ARG A 146 -26.92 -24.94 22.99
N HIS A 147 -26.57 -23.69 22.90
CA HIS A 147 -26.97 -22.68 23.87
C HIS A 147 -27.98 -21.73 23.23
N GLU A 148 -29.26 -21.98 23.43
CA GLU A 148 -30.36 -21.27 22.77
C GLU A 148 -30.37 -19.76 23.03
N ARG A 149 -30.18 -19.33 24.28
CA ARG A 149 -30.18 -17.88 24.62
C ARG A 149 -29.02 -17.09 24.00
N LYS A 150 -27.86 -17.73 23.81
CA LYS A 150 -26.67 -17.11 23.24
C LYS A 150 -26.52 -17.40 21.74
N ARG A 151 -27.46 -18.16 21.15
CA ARG A 151 -27.44 -18.52 19.72
C ARG A 151 -26.08 -19.07 19.28
N GLY A 152 -25.72 -20.25 19.79
CA GLY A 152 -24.46 -20.88 19.45
C GLY A 152 -24.25 -22.20 20.15
N TYR A 153 -23.03 -22.69 20.11
CA TYR A 153 -22.65 -23.97 20.69
C TYR A 153 -21.61 -23.75 21.79
N VAL A 154 -21.77 -24.44 22.90
CA VAL A 154 -20.76 -24.54 23.96
C VAL A 154 -20.02 -25.86 23.76
N LEU A 155 -18.72 -25.78 23.56
CA LEU A 155 -17.82 -26.91 23.57
C LEU A 155 -17.21 -27.00 24.97
N LYS A 156 -17.24 -28.20 25.58
CA LYS A 156 -16.65 -28.42 26.88
C LYS A 156 -15.84 -29.71 26.87
N SER A 157 -14.57 -29.59 27.23
CA SER A 157 -13.65 -30.72 27.39
C SER A 157 -13.52 -31.12 28.85
N ALA A 158 -13.27 -32.39 29.08
CA ALA A 158 -12.85 -32.90 30.39
C ALA A 158 -11.36 -32.64 30.66
N LYS A 159 -10.58 -32.25 29.63
CA LYS A 159 -9.19 -31.87 29.70
C LYS A 159 -9.08 -30.34 29.81
N PRO A 160 -7.96 -29.78 30.28
CA PRO A 160 -7.73 -28.35 30.34
C PRO A 160 -7.55 -27.70 28.95
N THR A 161 -7.53 -28.52 27.90
CA THR A 161 -7.33 -28.08 26.50
C THR A 161 -8.33 -28.77 25.58
N ILE A 162 -8.61 -28.11 24.44
CA ILE A 162 -9.43 -28.69 23.36
C ILE A 162 -8.52 -28.80 22.14
N GLY A 163 -8.24 -30.03 21.68
CA GLY A 163 -7.51 -30.24 20.41
C GLY A 163 -8.40 -29.92 19.22
N PHE A 164 -7.81 -29.32 18.20
CA PHE A 164 -8.51 -28.96 16.96
C PHE A 164 -7.66 -29.21 15.71
N LYS A 165 -8.34 -29.42 14.59
CA LYS A 165 -7.81 -29.39 13.25
C LYS A 165 -8.67 -28.45 12.42
N LEU A 166 -8.10 -27.34 11.94
CA LEU A 166 -8.75 -26.41 11.03
C LEU A 166 -8.25 -26.67 9.61
N MET A 167 -9.17 -26.92 8.70
CA MET A 167 -8.90 -27.07 7.27
C MET A 167 -9.61 -25.95 6.52
N THR A 168 -8.92 -25.33 5.58
CA THR A 168 -9.48 -24.27 4.73
C THR A 168 -9.21 -24.57 3.28
N ASP A 169 -10.05 -24.08 2.37
CA ASP A 169 -9.79 -24.19 0.95
C ASP A 169 -8.48 -23.49 0.60
N ALA A 170 -7.60 -24.20 -0.10
CA ALA A 170 -6.38 -23.63 -0.63
C ALA A 170 -6.69 -23.04 -2.01
N ASP A 171 -6.62 -21.73 -2.12
CA ASP A 171 -6.85 -21.08 -3.39
C ASP A 171 -5.74 -21.34 -4.39
N THR A 172 -6.09 -21.96 -5.50
CA THR A 172 -5.25 -22.07 -6.69
C THR A 172 -5.42 -20.84 -7.57
N LEU A 173 -4.92 -19.68 -7.13
CA LEU A 173 -4.81 -18.55 -8.05
C LEU A 173 -3.87 -18.89 -9.21
N PRO A 174 -4.16 -18.36 -10.41
CA PRO A 174 -3.15 -18.33 -11.46
C PRO A 174 -1.95 -17.54 -10.95
N GLN A 175 -0.98 -18.26 -10.43
CA GLN A 175 0.31 -17.69 -10.03
C GLN A 175 0.96 -17.07 -11.27
N SER A 176 1.74 -16.02 -11.06
CA SER A 176 2.58 -15.51 -12.14
C SER A 176 3.48 -16.63 -12.66
N HIS A 177 3.59 -16.74 -13.98
CA HIS A 177 4.50 -17.70 -14.63
C HIS A 177 5.99 -17.37 -14.41
N LEU A 178 6.31 -16.46 -13.47
CA LEU A 178 7.68 -16.09 -13.14
C LEU A 178 8.40 -17.25 -12.44
N ALA A 179 9.35 -17.85 -13.13
CA ALA A 179 10.20 -18.88 -12.55
C ALA A 179 11.00 -18.33 -11.37
N ASN A 180 11.59 -17.14 -11.54
CA ASN A 180 12.38 -16.45 -10.53
C ASN A 180 11.95 -15.00 -10.39
N VAL A 181 11.67 -14.56 -9.18
CA VAL A 181 11.36 -13.17 -8.86
C VAL A 181 12.61 -12.40 -8.45
N VAL A 182 13.52 -13.06 -7.74
CA VAL A 182 14.72 -12.47 -7.16
C VAL A 182 15.94 -12.77 -8.02
N SER A 183 16.83 -11.80 -8.19
CA SER A 183 18.05 -11.92 -9.00
C SER A 183 19.10 -12.90 -8.44
N GLY A 184 18.89 -13.44 -7.25
CA GLY A 184 19.80 -14.37 -6.60
C GLY A 184 21.11 -13.76 -6.09
N ARG A 185 21.31 -12.44 -6.20
CA ARG A 185 22.51 -11.75 -5.70
C ARG A 185 22.40 -11.53 -4.19
N PRO A 186 23.13 -12.28 -3.35
CA PRO A 186 23.12 -12.03 -1.91
C PRO A 186 23.76 -10.67 -1.61
N LEU A 187 23.27 -9.99 -0.58
CA LEU A 187 23.96 -8.82 -0.02
C LEU A 187 25.10 -9.32 0.87
N ASP A 188 26.29 -8.79 0.66
CA ASP A 188 27.39 -9.05 1.59
C ASP A 188 27.21 -8.19 2.84
N THR A 189 26.68 -8.80 3.88
CA THR A 189 26.32 -8.13 5.16
C THR A 189 27.42 -8.14 6.22
N LYS A 190 28.64 -8.57 5.88
CA LYS A 190 29.77 -8.64 6.83
C LYS A 190 30.05 -7.31 7.54
N ALA A 191 29.86 -6.20 6.85
CA ALA A 191 30.03 -4.86 7.41
C ALA A 191 29.07 -4.49 8.56
N LEU A 192 28.02 -5.31 8.79
CA LEU A 192 27.07 -5.13 9.90
C LEU A 192 27.55 -5.72 11.23
N GLY A 193 28.67 -6.46 11.25
CA GLY A 193 29.25 -7.01 12.47
C GLY A 193 28.27 -7.88 13.27
N SER A 194 28.04 -7.55 14.53
CA SER A 194 27.14 -8.32 15.42
C SER A 194 25.68 -8.36 14.98
N GLU A 195 25.21 -7.40 14.17
CA GLU A 195 23.84 -7.36 13.66
C GLU A 195 23.64 -8.22 12.41
N GLN A 196 24.70 -8.76 11.81
CA GLN A 196 24.67 -9.48 10.54
C GLN A 196 23.62 -10.60 10.50
N THR A 197 23.59 -11.46 11.50
CA THR A 197 22.66 -12.62 11.54
C THR A 197 21.21 -12.15 11.61
N ALA A 198 20.92 -11.14 12.41
CA ALA A 198 19.57 -10.61 12.57
C ALA A 198 19.10 -9.90 11.28
N VAL A 199 19.98 -9.13 10.65
CA VAL A 199 19.69 -8.45 9.38
C VAL A 199 19.51 -9.46 8.23
N ASN A 200 20.30 -10.54 8.19
CA ASN A 200 20.11 -11.59 7.19
C ASN A 200 18.73 -12.25 7.31
N LYS A 201 18.30 -12.59 8.53
CA LYS A 201 16.94 -13.12 8.77
C LYS A 201 15.85 -12.14 8.30
N LEU A 202 16.04 -10.85 8.55
CA LEU A 202 15.12 -9.81 8.10
C LEU A 202 15.07 -9.71 6.57
N LEU A 203 16.25 -9.77 5.91
CA LEU A 203 16.36 -9.74 4.45
C LEU A 203 15.72 -10.98 3.80
N ASP A 204 15.96 -12.16 4.35
CA ASP A 204 15.37 -13.41 3.84
C ASP A 204 13.85 -13.34 3.94
N ARG A 205 13.33 -12.85 5.06
CA ARG A 205 11.91 -12.63 5.25
C ARG A 205 11.33 -11.63 4.24
N THR A 206 11.92 -10.45 4.10
CA THR A 206 11.43 -9.43 3.15
C THR A 206 11.44 -9.92 1.70
N MET A 207 12.42 -10.76 1.33
CA MET A 207 12.46 -11.35 0.00
C MET A 207 11.41 -12.44 -0.20
N LEU A 208 11.12 -13.23 0.83
CA LEU A 208 10.01 -14.18 0.80
C LEU A 208 8.67 -13.43 0.64
N GLU A 209 8.44 -12.38 1.41
CA GLU A 209 7.26 -11.51 1.34
C GLU A 209 7.10 -10.89 -0.05
N ALA A 210 8.16 -10.28 -0.60
CA ALA A 210 8.13 -9.68 -1.93
C ALA A 210 7.86 -10.72 -3.03
N THR A 211 8.52 -11.89 -2.94
CA THR A 211 8.31 -13.00 -3.90
C THR A 211 6.87 -13.47 -3.89
N HIS A 212 6.31 -13.65 -2.69
CA HIS A 212 4.94 -14.08 -2.52
C HIS A 212 3.94 -13.06 -3.08
N LEU A 213 4.09 -11.79 -2.70
CA LEU A 213 3.20 -10.72 -3.17
C LEU A 213 3.25 -10.57 -4.71
N ILE A 214 4.44 -10.60 -5.31
CA ILE A 214 4.59 -10.51 -6.78
C ILE A 214 3.97 -11.73 -7.46
N LYS A 215 4.23 -12.95 -6.98
CA LYS A 215 3.66 -14.16 -7.56
C LYS A 215 2.14 -14.20 -7.49
N ASN A 216 1.55 -13.63 -6.45
CA ASN A 216 0.11 -13.63 -6.23
C ASN A 216 -0.57 -12.31 -6.63
N ASN A 217 0.10 -11.45 -7.39
CA ASN A 217 -0.46 -10.20 -7.89
C ASN A 217 -1.00 -9.28 -6.79
N LYS A 218 -0.27 -9.15 -5.67
CA LYS A 218 -0.66 -8.33 -4.51
C LYS A 218 0.35 -7.25 -4.22
N THR A 219 -0.11 -6.14 -3.65
CA THR A 219 0.76 -5.07 -3.15
C THR A 219 0.94 -5.14 -1.64
N SER A 220 0.00 -5.75 -0.94
CA SER A 220 0.07 -5.92 0.51
C SER A 220 -0.45 -7.28 0.99
N GLY A 221 -0.10 -7.62 2.23
CA GLY A 221 -0.44 -8.92 2.82
C GLY A 221 -1.83 -8.99 3.44
N PHE A 222 -2.24 -7.95 4.19
CA PHE A 222 -3.46 -7.96 4.98
C PHE A 222 -4.48 -6.90 4.60
N ASP A 223 -4.35 -5.76 5.30
CA ASP A 223 -5.30 -4.67 5.16
C ASP A 223 -5.12 -4.05 3.80
N TYR A 224 -5.79 -4.06 2.81
CA TYR A 224 -5.62 -3.62 1.42
C TYR A 224 -4.99 -4.67 0.49
N GLY A 225 -5.48 -5.90 0.57
CA GLY A 225 -5.07 -6.99 -0.34
C GLY A 225 -5.46 -6.81 -1.80
N THR A 226 -5.71 -5.60 -2.24
CA THR A 226 -6.01 -5.20 -3.62
C THR A 226 -4.73 -4.93 -4.40
N VAL A 227 -4.84 -4.79 -5.71
CA VAL A 227 -3.73 -4.35 -6.55
C VAL A 227 -3.77 -2.84 -6.68
N PHE A 228 -2.69 -2.19 -6.25
CA PHE A 228 -2.47 -0.76 -6.47
C PHE A 228 -1.38 -0.59 -7.54
N PRO A 229 -1.71 -0.16 -8.74
CA PRO A 229 -0.71 0.02 -9.81
C PRO A 229 0.43 0.94 -9.41
N ARG A 230 0.16 2.02 -8.66
CA ARG A 230 1.19 2.91 -8.11
C ARG A 230 2.19 2.14 -7.25
N ASP A 231 1.69 1.35 -6.30
CA ASP A 231 2.51 0.60 -5.35
C ASP A 231 3.38 -0.43 -6.06
N TRP A 232 2.84 -1.03 -7.12
CA TRP A 232 3.58 -1.96 -7.97
C TRP A 232 4.72 -1.27 -8.70
N MET A 233 4.46 -0.11 -9.33
CA MET A 233 5.48 0.65 -10.07
C MET A 233 6.56 1.17 -9.12
N GLU A 234 6.19 1.75 -7.97
CA GLU A 234 7.17 2.18 -6.94
C GLU A 234 7.99 1.00 -6.41
N SER A 235 7.35 -0.13 -6.21
CA SER A 235 8.03 -1.36 -5.77
C SER A 235 9.00 -1.89 -6.83
N ALA A 236 8.62 -1.84 -8.11
CA ALA A 236 9.49 -2.21 -9.22
C ALA A 236 10.74 -1.33 -9.27
N ASP A 237 10.57 -0.01 -9.11
CA ASP A 237 11.68 0.95 -9.10
C ASP A 237 12.62 0.72 -7.90
N LEU A 238 12.07 0.52 -6.70
CA LEU A 238 12.85 0.22 -5.49
C LEU A 238 13.53 -1.15 -5.59
N GLY A 239 12.89 -2.13 -6.23
CA GLY A 239 13.39 -3.49 -6.39
C GLY A 239 14.44 -3.65 -7.50
N THR A 240 14.68 -2.62 -8.32
CA THR A 240 15.68 -2.69 -9.41
C THR A 240 17.06 -3.07 -8.86
N GLY A 241 17.63 -4.16 -9.42
CA GLY A 241 18.90 -4.74 -8.98
C GLY A 241 18.77 -5.85 -7.94
N ASP A 242 17.62 -6.00 -7.29
CA ASP A 242 17.27 -7.14 -6.41
C ASP A 242 16.28 -8.08 -7.08
N LEU A 243 15.34 -7.55 -7.86
CA LEU A 243 14.45 -8.33 -8.70
C LEU A 243 15.12 -8.71 -10.02
N THR A 244 14.62 -9.78 -10.63
CA THR A 244 14.99 -10.11 -12.01
C THR A 244 14.40 -9.07 -12.97
N PRO A 245 15.03 -8.81 -14.14
CA PRO A 245 14.43 -7.92 -15.14
C PRO A 245 13.04 -8.38 -15.59
N GLU A 246 12.80 -9.69 -15.63
CA GLU A 246 11.52 -10.31 -15.94
C GLU A 246 10.46 -9.99 -14.87
N ALA A 247 10.84 -10.01 -13.59
CA ALA A 247 9.92 -9.62 -12.51
C ALA A 247 9.56 -8.14 -12.56
N VAL A 248 10.53 -7.26 -12.80
CA VAL A 248 10.29 -5.82 -13.01
C VAL A 248 9.36 -5.59 -14.21
N ALA A 249 9.65 -6.24 -15.34
CA ALA A 249 8.82 -6.16 -16.54
C ALA A 249 7.39 -6.65 -16.27
N TYR A 250 7.25 -7.77 -15.57
CA TYR A 250 5.96 -8.32 -15.18
C TYR A 250 5.13 -7.33 -14.33
N MET A 251 5.75 -6.68 -13.37
CA MET A 251 5.08 -5.70 -12.51
C MET A 251 4.56 -4.51 -13.33
N TYR A 252 5.35 -3.98 -14.25
CA TYR A 252 4.89 -2.93 -15.16
C TYR A 252 3.84 -3.43 -16.14
N HIS A 253 3.99 -4.63 -16.71
CA HIS A 253 3.00 -5.24 -17.58
C HIS A 253 1.63 -5.35 -16.87
N LYS A 254 1.63 -5.83 -15.63
CA LYS A 254 0.40 -5.88 -14.81
C LYS A 254 -0.18 -4.50 -14.53
N ALA A 255 0.66 -3.51 -14.19
CA ALA A 255 0.21 -2.14 -14.00
C ALA A 255 -0.43 -1.57 -15.29
N TYR A 256 0.13 -1.84 -16.46
CA TYR A 256 -0.43 -1.41 -17.74
C TYR A 256 -1.83 -1.97 -18.04
N GLN A 257 -2.21 -3.09 -17.46
CA GLN A 257 -3.56 -3.66 -17.59
C GLN A 257 -4.64 -2.74 -17.00
N PHE A 258 -4.27 -1.86 -16.08
CA PHE A 258 -5.18 -0.91 -15.42
C PHE A 258 -5.26 0.46 -16.11
N ILE A 259 -4.77 0.57 -17.33
CA ILE A 259 -4.88 1.79 -18.14
C ILE A 259 -6.12 1.69 -19.04
N ASN A 260 -7.00 2.67 -18.94
CA ASN A 260 -8.18 2.76 -19.80
C ASN A 260 -7.82 3.22 -21.23
N PRO A 261 -8.76 3.18 -22.19
CA PRO A 261 -8.52 3.61 -23.57
C PRO A 261 -8.05 5.06 -23.71
N GLN A 262 -8.34 5.94 -22.74
CA GLN A 262 -7.97 7.35 -22.73
C GLN A 262 -6.56 7.59 -22.16
N GLY A 263 -5.91 6.56 -21.61
CA GLY A 263 -4.59 6.67 -21.00
C GLY A 263 -4.59 6.99 -19.51
N LEU A 264 -5.75 6.90 -18.86
CA LEU A 264 -5.89 7.07 -17.42
C LEU A 264 -5.62 5.76 -16.69
N GLY A 265 -4.86 5.83 -15.58
CA GLY A 265 -4.57 4.70 -14.72
C GLY A 265 -5.59 4.56 -13.59
N TRP A 266 -5.91 3.33 -13.23
CA TRP A 266 -6.72 3.04 -12.06
C TRP A 266 -5.89 3.20 -10.78
N HIS A 267 -6.54 3.68 -9.72
CA HIS A 267 -5.91 3.77 -8.39
C HIS A 267 -5.73 2.38 -7.78
N GLU A 268 -6.79 1.60 -7.78
CA GLU A 268 -6.77 0.24 -7.23
C GLU A 268 -7.66 -0.69 -8.06
N ASN A 269 -7.33 -1.95 -8.05
CA ASN A 269 -8.19 -3.01 -8.54
C ASN A 269 -8.38 -4.05 -7.43
N ILE A 270 -9.62 -4.25 -7.04
CA ILE A 270 -9.99 -5.29 -6.10
C ILE A 270 -10.01 -6.60 -6.87
N VAL A 271 -9.25 -7.58 -6.39
CA VAL A 271 -9.17 -8.91 -6.98
C VAL A 271 -9.93 -9.93 -6.12
N GLY A 272 -10.31 -11.04 -6.73
CA GLY A 272 -10.99 -12.11 -6.05
C GLY A 272 -12.50 -11.85 -5.90
N GLU A 273 -13.07 -12.38 -4.83
CA GLU A 273 -14.52 -12.40 -4.62
C GLU A 273 -15.18 -11.02 -4.51
N PHE A 274 -14.42 -9.97 -4.20
CA PHE A 274 -14.97 -8.61 -4.00
C PHE A 274 -14.98 -7.75 -5.27
N GLU A 275 -14.36 -8.21 -6.35
CA GLU A 275 -14.31 -7.48 -7.63
C GLU A 275 -15.71 -7.27 -8.20
N TYR A 276 -16.50 -8.34 -8.23
CA TYR A 276 -17.87 -8.30 -8.74
C TYR A 276 -18.79 -7.39 -7.91
N GLU A 277 -18.72 -7.46 -6.59
CA GLU A 277 -19.57 -6.62 -5.72
C GLU A 277 -19.29 -5.14 -5.95
N LYS A 278 -18.02 -4.78 -6.07
CA LYS A 278 -17.63 -3.39 -6.34
C LYS A 278 -18.11 -2.91 -7.70
N GLU A 279 -18.07 -3.78 -8.71
CA GLU A 279 -18.61 -3.47 -10.02
C GLU A 279 -20.14 -3.27 -9.96
N GLN A 280 -20.84 -4.12 -9.20
CA GLN A 280 -22.30 -3.98 -9.00
C GLN A 280 -22.65 -2.71 -8.22
N GLU A 281 -21.90 -2.35 -7.19
CA GLU A 281 -22.08 -1.07 -6.47
C GLU A 281 -21.89 0.13 -7.40
N ALA A 282 -20.83 0.12 -8.21
CA ALA A 282 -20.56 1.18 -9.17
C ALA A 282 -21.67 1.28 -10.22
N ARG A 283 -22.17 0.15 -10.74
CA ARG A 283 -23.31 0.10 -11.68
C ARG A 283 -24.60 0.59 -11.02
N GLY A 284 -24.88 0.18 -9.79
CA GLY A 284 -26.04 0.63 -9.03
C GLY A 284 -26.01 2.13 -8.76
N LEU A 285 -24.83 2.70 -8.46
CA LEU A 285 -24.66 4.15 -8.31
C LEU A 285 -24.90 4.88 -9.63
N SER A 286 -24.33 4.39 -10.73
CA SER A 286 -24.54 4.95 -12.07
C SER A 286 -26.01 4.96 -12.44
N GLN A 287 -26.70 3.85 -12.25
CA GLN A 287 -28.13 3.73 -12.56
C GLN A 287 -28.99 4.66 -11.70
N SER A 288 -28.70 4.78 -10.41
CA SER A 288 -29.41 5.70 -9.53
C SER A 288 -29.20 7.17 -9.91
N LEU A 289 -28.02 7.51 -10.42
CA LEU A 289 -27.73 8.87 -10.91
C LEU A 289 -28.40 9.13 -12.26
N ASP A 290 -28.40 8.14 -13.16
CA ASP A 290 -29.12 8.21 -14.45
C ASP A 290 -30.63 8.36 -14.24
N ASP A 291 -31.22 7.62 -13.30
CA ASP A 291 -32.62 7.72 -12.93
C ASP A 291 -32.97 9.13 -12.41
N LEU A 292 -32.09 9.73 -11.61
CA LEU A 292 -32.24 11.12 -11.13
C LEU A 292 -32.15 12.13 -12.28
N VAL A 293 -31.25 11.89 -13.23
CA VAL A 293 -31.07 12.71 -14.42
C VAL A 293 -32.29 12.61 -15.33
N ASP A 294 -32.82 11.42 -15.56
CA ASP A 294 -33.98 11.19 -16.41
C ASP A 294 -35.30 11.71 -15.80
N GLN A 295 -35.43 11.65 -14.47
CA GLN A 295 -36.56 12.23 -13.75
C GLN A 295 -36.60 13.77 -13.83
N SER A 296 -35.45 14.40 -14.02
CA SER A 296 -35.34 15.84 -14.11
C SER A 296 -35.44 16.35 -15.54
N ASN A 297 -36.45 16.09 -16.35
CA ASN A 297 -36.69 16.49 -17.74
C ASN A 297 -36.01 17.77 -18.31
N ARG A 298 -35.01 18.31 -17.64
CA ARG A 298 -34.28 19.55 -17.94
C ARG A 298 -32.75 19.43 -17.81
N VAL A 299 -32.21 18.20 -17.83
CA VAL A 299 -30.79 18.01 -17.58
C VAL A 299 -29.98 18.26 -18.82
N SER A 300 -29.08 19.24 -18.72
CA SER A 300 -28.13 19.58 -19.78
C SER A 300 -27.12 18.43 -20.02
N HIS A 301 -26.59 18.35 -21.23
CA HIS A 301 -25.50 17.44 -21.64
C HIS A 301 -24.33 17.46 -20.64
N SER A 302 -24.01 18.62 -20.07
CA SER A 302 -22.97 18.81 -19.04
C SER A 302 -23.25 18.07 -17.72
N LEU A 303 -24.50 17.81 -17.35
CA LEU A 303 -24.78 17.03 -16.15
C LEU A 303 -24.63 15.52 -16.41
N ARG A 304 -24.97 15.02 -17.60
CA ARG A 304 -24.68 13.63 -17.99
C ARG A 304 -23.18 13.36 -18.07
N GLU A 305 -22.41 14.30 -18.62
CA GLU A 305 -20.94 14.20 -18.58
C GLU A 305 -20.41 14.20 -17.14
N LEU A 306 -20.99 15.00 -16.25
CA LEU A 306 -20.62 15.02 -14.84
C LEU A 306 -20.95 13.69 -14.14
N VAL A 307 -22.12 13.10 -14.43
CA VAL A 307 -22.51 11.78 -13.90
C VAL A 307 -21.57 10.70 -14.38
N ASN A 308 -21.23 10.68 -15.67
CA ASN A 308 -20.26 9.74 -16.22
C ASN A 308 -18.87 9.92 -15.60
N GLN A 309 -18.42 11.16 -15.44
CA GLN A 309 -17.16 11.46 -14.76
C GLN A 309 -17.18 11.02 -13.31
N ILE A 310 -18.27 11.21 -12.58
CA ILE A 310 -18.43 10.77 -11.19
C ILE A 310 -18.38 9.24 -11.11
N THR A 311 -19.03 8.53 -12.04
CA THR A 311 -19.02 7.07 -12.09
C THR A 311 -17.62 6.54 -12.40
N GLU A 312 -16.95 7.13 -13.37
CA GLU A 312 -15.56 6.82 -13.69
C GLU A 312 -14.62 7.13 -12.52
N MET A 313 -14.82 8.24 -11.83
CA MET A 313 -14.07 8.62 -10.64
C MET A 313 -14.29 7.64 -9.48
N TYR A 314 -15.49 7.11 -9.34
CA TYR A 314 -15.80 6.08 -8.34
C TYR A 314 -15.06 4.77 -8.63
N ILE A 315 -14.96 4.38 -9.89
CA ILE A 315 -14.27 3.16 -10.32
C ILE A 315 -12.75 3.36 -10.37
N THR A 316 -12.27 4.49 -10.88
CA THR A 316 -10.87 4.72 -11.23
C THR A 316 -10.07 5.53 -10.22
N ARG A 317 -10.75 6.25 -9.32
CA ARG A 317 -10.07 7.02 -8.24
C ARG A 317 -9.16 8.12 -8.70
N ASN A 318 -9.56 9.01 -9.42
CA ASN A 318 -8.99 10.31 -9.76
C ASN A 318 -7.61 10.69 -9.10
N MET A 319 -6.63 9.81 -9.29
CA MET A 319 -5.25 10.05 -8.87
C MET A 319 -4.52 10.78 -9.99
N VAL A 320 -3.62 11.70 -9.62
CA VAL A 320 -2.85 12.50 -10.60
C VAL A 320 -1.36 12.14 -10.63
N ASP A 321 -0.95 11.20 -9.79
CA ASP A 321 0.43 10.76 -9.67
C ASP A 321 0.71 9.41 -10.36
N ILE A 322 -0.31 8.71 -10.84
CA ILE A 322 -0.18 7.35 -11.37
C ILE A 322 0.26 7.37 -12.82
N GLU A 323 -0.40 8.15 -13.69
CA GLU A 323 -0.14 8.15 -15.13
C GLU A 323 1.33 8.46 -15.47
N PRO A 324 2.00 9.46 -14.88
CA PRO A 324 3.40 9.72 -15.17
C PRO A 324 4.32 8.52 -14.93
N ARG A 325 4.02 7.72 -13.91
CA ARG A 325 4.87 6.59 -13.50
C ARG A 325 4.85 5.43 -14.48
N TYR A 326 3.75 5.23 -15.21
CA TYR A 326 3.71 4.20 -16.25
C TYR A 326 4.82 4.37 -17.29
N LEU A 327 5.20 5.61 -17.60
CA LEU A 327 6.25 5.89 -18.59
C LEU A 327 7.65 5.55 -18.07
N PHE A 328 7.85 5.41 -16.75
CA PHE A 328 9.15 5.04 -16.18
C PHE A 328 9.59 3.64 -16.60
N ALA A 329 8.64 2.77 -16.96
CA ALA A 329 8.92 1.45 -17.55
C ALA A 329 9.85 1.52 -18.76
N LEU A 330 9.76 2.58 -19.58
CA LEU A 330 10.61 2.74 -20.78
C LEU A 330 12.10 2.90 -20.44
N GLU A 331 12.44 3.21 -19.20
CA GLU A 331 13.83 3.29 -18.73
C GLU A 331 14.18 2.19 -17.71
N SER A 332 13.19 1.66 -16.97
CA SER A 332 13.39 0.66 -15.92
C SER A 332 13.36 -0.77 -16.47
N VAL A 333 12.67 -1.00 -17.59
CA VAL A 333 12.49 -2.32 -18.20
C VAL A 333 13.32 -2.44 -19.49
N PRO A 334 14.10 -3.50 -19.67
CA PRO A 334 14.78 -3.76 -20.95
C PRO A 334 13.77 -3.81 -22.11
N ALA A 335 14.04 -3.08 -23.19
CA ALA A 335 13.10 -2.94 -24.31
C ALA A 335 12.57 -4.26 -24.87
N LYS A 336 13.38 -5.31 -24.88
CA LYS A 336 13.01 -6.66 -25.33
C LYS A 336 11.96 -7.36 -24.46
N LEU A 337 11.72 -6.87 -23.23
CA LEU A 337 10.75 -7.40 -22.28
C LEU A 337 9.43 -6.61 -22.28
N LEU A 338 9.36 -5.49 -22.99
CA LEU A 338 8.12 -4.75 -23.22
C LEU A 338 7.38 -5.35 -24.41
N SER A 339 6.14 -5.77 -24.19
CA SER A 339 5.28 -6.27 -25.27
C SER A 339 4.77 -5.12 -26.16
N GLU A 340 4.29 -5.45 -27.36
CA GLU A 340 3.59 -4.47 -28.22
C GLU A 340 2.40 -3.85 -27.49
N HIS A 341 1.68 -4.65 -26.71
CA HIS A 341 0.56 -4.18 -25.90
C HIS A 341 0.98 -3.14 -24.86
N ASP A 342 2.11 -3.37 -24.16
CA ASP A 342 2.65 -2.41 -23.19
C ASP A 342 3.03 -1.09 -23.88
N LEU A 343 3.66 -1.18 -25.05
CA LEU A 343 4.02 -0.01 -25.84
C LEU A 343 2.80 0.78 -26.32
N GLU A 344 1.74 0.11 -26.75
CA GLU A 344 0.48 0.77 -27.12
C GLU A 344 -0.17 1.48 -25.93
N ARG A 345 -0.12 0.88 -24.73
CA ARG A 345 -0.58 1.53 -23.51
C ARG A 345 0.30 2.72 -23.14
N ALA A 346 1.62 2.58 -23.25
CA ALA A 346 2.57 3.67 -23.02
C ALA A 346 2.32 4.86 -23.97
N LYS A 347 2.01 4.61 -25.26
CA LYS A 347 1.60 5.66 -26.22
C LYS A 347 0.36 6.42 -25.75
N LYS A 348 -0.67 5.71 -25.29
CA LYS A 348 -1.91 6.34 -24.77
C LYS A 348 -1.62 7.23 -23.59
N VAL A 349 -0.83 6.73 -22.62
CA VAL A 349 -0.41 7.51 -21.46
C VAL A 349 0.40 8.73 -21.88
N ALA A 350 1.34 8.59 -22.82
CA ALA A 350 2.15 9.71 -23.32
C ALA A 350 1.28 10.80 -23.94
N HIS A 351 0.31 10.44 -24.78
CA HIS A 351 -0.65 11.41 -25.34
C HIS A 351 -1.48 12.09 -24.26
N PHE A 352 -1.96 11.35 -23.26
CA PHE A 352 -2.68 11.91 -22.11
C PHE A 352 -1.81 12.93 -21.36
N ILE A 353 -0.57 12.58 -21.01
CA ILE A 353 0.36 13.46 -20.30
C ILE A 353 0.65 14.74 -21.12
N ILE A 354 0.88 14.60 -22.44
CA ILE A 354 1.09 15.76 -23.33
C ILE A 354 -0.14 16.66 -23.34
N LEU A 355 -1.35 16.09 -23.46
CA LEU A 355 -2.60 16.84 -23.45
C LEU A 355 -2.77 17.62 -22.13
N GLN A 356 -2.57 16.94 -20.99
CA GLN A 356 -2.64 17.56 -19.67
C GLN A 356 -1.60 18.69 -19.54
N ALA A 357 -0.35 18.43 -19.90
CA ALA A 357 0.73 19.40 -19.80
C ALA A 357 0.58 20.61 -20.75
N THR A 358 -0.07 20.42 -21.90
CA THR A 358 -0.37 21.49 -22.86
C THR A 358 -1.50 22.39 -22.32
N ASN A 359 -2.58 21.78 -21.87
CA ASN A 359 -3.81 22.50 -21.50
C ASN A 359 -3.76 23.11 -20.10
N ASN A 360 -2.85 22.64 -19.23
CA ASN A 360 -2.75 23.12 -17.87
C ASN A 360 -1.41 23.83 -17.63
N GLN A 361 -1.41 24.79 -16.73
CA GLN A 361 -0.19 25.40 -16.20
C GLN A 361 0.39 24.58 -15.06
N ILE A 362 -0.47 23.84 -14.34
CA ILE A 362 -0.16 23.01 -13.19
C ILE A 362 -1.22 21.92 -13.08
N ILE A 363 -0.85 20.74 -12.62
CA ILE A 363 -1.79 19.65 -12.36
C ILE A 363 -2.34 19.79 -10.95
N THR A 364 -3.66 19.79 -10.87
CA THR A 364 -4.40 19.88 -9.62
C THR A 364 -5.34 18.71 -9.47
N PHE A 365 -5.68 18.38 -8.23
CA PHE A 365 -6.83 17.55 -7.93
C PHE A 365 -7.86 18.31 -7.11
N LYS A 366 -9.12 17.92 -7.22
CA LYS A 366 -10.21 18.53 -6.48
C LYS A 366 -10.78 17.52 -5.50
N LYS A 367 -11.01 17.97 -4.25
CA LYS A 367 -11.88 17.21 -3.34
C LYS A 367 -13.29 17.21 -3.91
N ILE A 368 -13.94 16.06 -3.96
CA ILE A 368 -15.27 15.91 -4.53
C ILE A 368 -16.33 16.67 -3.72
N PRO A 369 -17.34 17.28 -4.40
CA PRO A 369 -18.32 18.13 -3.75
C PRO A 369 -19.14 17.42 -2.65
N ARG A 370 -19.54 18.19 -1.65
CA ARG A 370 -20.32 17.81 -0.46
C ARG A 370 -21.59 16.96 -0.74
N LEU A 371 -22.12 16.97 -1.97
CA LEU A 371 -23.32 16.20 -2.33
C LEU A 371 -23.12 14.69 -2.23
N MET A 372 -21.93 14.19 -2.52
CA MET A 372 -21.62 12.75 -2.44
C MET A 372 -21.29 12.30 -1.01
N ARG A 373 -21.02 13.22 -0.08
CA ARG A 373 -20.79 12.93 1.33
C ARG A 373 -21.99 12.34 2.06
N ARG A 374 -23.21 12.50 1.53
CA ARG A 374 -24.44 11.95 2.14
C ARG A 374 -24.57 10.44 2.05
N HIS A 375 -23.75 9.77 1.26
CA HIS A 375 -23.83 8.33 1.00
C HIS A 375 -22.71 7.52 1.65
N LYS A 376 -22.27 7.78 2.87
CA LYS A 376 -21.29 6.98 3.65
C LYS A 376 -19.91 6.70 2.97
N TYR A 377 -19.65 7.25 1.78
CA TYR A 377 -18.45 7.02 0.97
C TYR A 377 -17.43 8.16 1.09
N ASP A 378 -17.49 8.94 2.19
CA ASP A 378 -16.69 10.15 2.44
C ASP A 378 -15.17 9.93 2.42
N GLU A 379 -14.74 8.69 2.52
CA GLU A 379 -13.34 8.37 2.75
C GLU A 379 -12.51 8.09 1.50
N TYR A 380 -13.16 7.94 0.34
CA TYR A 380 -12.51 7.59 -0.93
C TYR A 380 -12.03 8.78 -1.76
N TYR A 381 -12.35 9.98 -1.38
CA TYR A 381 -12.31 11.14 -2.27
C TYR A 381 -11.32 12.23 -1.90
N SER A 382 -10.47 12.00 -0.91
CA SER A 382 -9.37 12.92 -0.58
C SER A 382 -8.10 12.64 -1.39
N ALA A 383 -8.13 11.66 -2.24
CA ALA A 383 -6.96 11.18 -2.95
C ALA A 383 -6.67 12.01 -4.18
N GLY A 384 -5.45 12.39 -4.37
CA GLY A 384 -4.95 13.05 -5.56
C GLY A 384 -3.54 12.61 -5.87
N ASN A 385 -2.80 12.19 -4.85
CA ASN A 385 -1.47 11.58 -4.95
C ASN A 385 -1.31 10.49 -3.88
N TRP A 386 -0.09 10.01 -3.68
CA TRP A 386 0.20 8.97 -2.70
C TRP A 386 -0.17 9.33 -1.24
N ARG A 387 -0.32 10.62 -0.91
CA ARG A 387 -0.83 11.13 0.37
C ARG A 387 -2.34 11.21 0.33
N ASP A 388 -3.00 10.08 0.31
CA ASP A 388 -4.42 9.95 0.03
C ASP A 388 -5.33 9.94 1.27
N SER A 389 -4.77 10.15 2.48
CA SER A 389 -5.57 10.30 3.69
C SER A 389 -6.17 11.70 3.87
N GLU A 390 -7.22 11.79 4.70
CA GLU A 390 -7.96 13.05 4.88
C GLU A 390 -7.11 14.19 5.44
N THR A 391 -6.18 13.87 6.33
CA THR A 391 -5.35 14.85 7.04
C THR A 391 -4.03 15.15 6.35
N ALA A 392 -3.74 14.47 5.24
CA ALA A 392 -2.45 14.55 4.54
C ALA A 392 -2.02 15.97 4.17
N PHE A 393 -2.99 16.85 3.90
CA PHE A 393 -2.77 18.26 3.54
C PHE A 393 -3.39 19.24 4.57
N LEU A 394 -3.45 18.87 5.86
CA LEU A 394 -3.92 19.72 6.97
C LEU A 394 -5.30 20.34 6.75
N LYS A 395 -6.22 19.64 6.11
CA LYS A 395 -7.58 20.13 5.77
C LYS A 395 -7.63 21.42 4.93
N VAL A 396 -6.53 21.78 4.29
CA VAL A 396 -6.35 23.05 3.58
C VAL A 396 -6.90 22.93 2.16
N HIS A 397 -8.08 23.37 1.90
CA HIS A 397 -8.66 23.66 0.58
C HIS A 397 -9.10 22.51 -0.35
N PRO A 398 -10.14 22.77 -1.15
CA PRO A 398 -10.73 21.77 -2.04
C PRO A 398 -9.92 21.51 -3.32
N VAL A 399 -8.94 22.38 -3.67
CA VAL A 399 -8.10 22.24 -4.86
C VAL A 399 -6.65 22.35 -4.44
N LEU A 400 -5.88 21.34 -4.78
CA LEU A 400 -4.46 21.20 -4.42
C LEU A 400 -3.64 20.84 -5.64
N ALA A 401 -2.43 21.40 -5.74
CA ALA A 401 -1.40 20.99 -6.67
C ALA A 401 -0.23 20.40 -5.87
N PRO A 402 -0.06 19.07 -5.82
CA PRO A 402 0.97 18.44 -5.01
C PRO A 402 2.35 18.59 -5.63
N TYR A 403 3.38 18.67 -4.78
CA TYR A 403 4.78 18.84 -5.17
C TYR A 403 5.28 17.68 -6.04
N ASP A 404 5.13 16.45 -5.58
CA ASP A 404 5.64 15.25 -6.23
C ASP A 404 5.15 15.13 -7.68
N VAL A 405 3.87 15.42 -7.92
CA VAL A 405 3.27 15.37 -9.25
C VAL A 405 3.88 16.44 -10.16
N ASN A 406 3.92 17.71 -9.69
CA ASN A 406 4.22 18.86 -10.55
C ASN A 406 5.72 19.13 -10.69
N VAL A 407 6.52 18.77 -9.70
CA VAL A 407 7.97 19.01 -9.70
C VAL A 407 8.75 17.76 -10.05
N VAL A 408 8.21 16.57 -9.81
CA VAL A 408 8.94 15.32 -10.01
C VAL A 408 8.35 14.51 -11.17
N PHE A 409 7.11 14.04 -11.05
CA PHE A 409 6.61 13.00 -11.95
C PHE A 409 6.27 13.51 -13.35
N TYR A 410 5.55 14.63 -13.48
CA TYR A 410 5.26 15.20 -14.80
C TYR A 410 6.52 15.67 -15.54
N PRO A 411 7.45 16.44 -14.94
CA PRO A 411 8.71 16.77 -15.59
C PRO A 411 9.50 15.53 -16.03
N ARG A 412 9.55 14.49 -15.17
CA ARG A 412 10.25 13.25 -15.50
C ARG A 412 9.58 12.49 -16.65
N ALA A 413 8.26 12.35 -16.61
CA ALA A 413 7.50 11.71 -17.68
C ALA A 413 7.68 12.44 -19.02
N LEU A 414 7.63 13.77 -19.03
CA LEU A 414 7.87 14.58 -20.23
C LEU A 414 9.29 14.40 -20.78
N ASP A 415 10.31 14.31 -19.92
CA ASP A 415 11.69 14.01 -20.33
C ASP A 415 11.78 12.61 -20.98
N ILE A 416 11.13 11.60 -20.41
CA ILE A 416 11.06 10.25 -20.99
C ILE A 416 10.33 10.27 -22.33
N ILE A 417 9.19 10.96 -22.41
CA ILE A 417 8.43 11.11 -23.65
C ILE A 417 9.31 11.77 -24.73
N HIS A 418 10.03 12.83 -24.38
CA HIS A 418 10.95 13.51 -25.30
C HIS A 418 12.07 12.59 -25.81
N LYS A 419 12.69 11.82 -24.92
CA LYS A 419 13.74 10.86 -25.28
C LYS A 419 13.22 9.75 -26.20
N HIS A 420 12.01 9.27 -25.94
CA HIS A 420 11.38 8.18 -26.68
C HIS A 420 10.32 8.65 -27.69
N ALA A 421 10.37 9.91 -28.14
CA ALA A 421 9.35 10.54 -28.99
C ALA A 421 9.02 9.73 -30.25
N LYS A 422 10.05 9.19 -30.93
CA LYS A 422 9.86 8.33 -32.12
C LYS A 422 9.11 7.03 -31.78
N LEU A 423 9.45 6.37 -30.69
CA LEU A 423 8.80 5.13 -30.23
C LEU A 423 7.34 5.37 -29.87
N LEU A 424 7.07 6.51 -29.23
CA LEU A 424 5.74 6.89 -28.75
C LEU A 424 4.87 7.56 -29.84
N GLY A 425 5.44 7.88 -31.01
CA GLY A 425 4.71 8.50 -32.09
C GLY A 425 4.29 9.95 -31.83
N VAL A 426 5.10 10.72 -31.06
CA VAL A 426 4.80 12.09 -30.66
C VAL A 426 5.81 13.10 -31.21
N ASP A 427 5.40 14.39 -31.33
CA ASP A 427 6.26 15.45 -31.80
C ASP A 427 7.36 15.78 -30.78
N ARG A 428 8.62 15.65 -31.22
CA ARG A 428 9.79 15.87 -30.38
C ARG A 428 9.97 17.34 -30.02
N ALA A 429 9.63 18.28 -30.92
CA ALA A 429 9.76 19.70 -30.64
C ALA A 429 8.72 20.17 -29.61
N GLN A 430 7.48 19.72 -29.77
CA GLN A 430 6.42 19.97 -28.80
C GLN A 430 6.80 19.44 -27.42
N THR A 431 7.30 18.20 -27.33
CA THR A 431 7.68 17.60 -26.05
C THR A 431 8.84 18.32 -25.39
N LEU A 432 9.84 18.79 -26.16
CA LEU A 432 10.93 19.63 -25.63
C LEU A 432 10.41 20.93 -25.02
N ALA A 433 9.48 21.60 -25.69
CA ALA A 433 8.88 22.82 -25.17
C ALA A 433 8.14 22.59 -23.85
N LEU A 434 7.46 21.45 -23.73
CA LEU A 434 6.79 21.03 -22.48
C LEU A 434 7.80 20.71 -21.37
N VAL A 435 8.90 20.01 -21.66
CA VAL A 435 9.97 19.75 -20.68
C VAL A 435 10.49 21.08 -20.13
N VAL A 436 10.81 22.07 -20.99
CA VAL A 436 11.28 23.39 -20.56
C VAL A 436 10.23 24.15 -19.75
N LYS A 437 8.96 24.11 -20.18
CA LYS A 437 7.85 24.75 -19.44
C LYS A 437 7.73 24.18 -18.04
N TRP A 438 7.68 22.85 -17.91
CA TRP A 438 7.38 22.16 -16.66
C TRP A 438 8.57 22.14 -15.70
N SER A 439 9.81 22.16 -16.16
CA SER A 439 10.99 22.28 -15.28
C SER A 439 11.00 23.57 -14.45
N ARG A 440 10.34 24.63 -14.93
CA ARG A 440 10.24 25.92 -14.22
C ARG A 440 9.26 25.92 -13.05
N LEU A 441 8.34 24.94 -12.99
CA LEU A 441 7.36 24.85 -11.89
C LEU A 441 8.01 24.65 -10.53
N ARG A 442 9.21 24.09 -10.51
CA ARG A 442 10.01 23.91 -9.30
C ARG A 442 10.13 25.21 -8.48
N GLU A 443 10.31 26.36 -9.14
CA GLU A 443 10.43 27.64 -8.45
C GLU A 443 9.15 28.09 -7.74
N TRP A 444 7.99 27.62 -8.18
CA TRP A 444 6.71 27.95 -7.54
C TRP A 444 6.54 27.27 -6.18
N TYR A 445 7.23 26.16 -5.95
CA TYR A 445 7.20 25.42 -4.69
C TYR A 445 8.32 25.80 -3.74
N ARG A 446 9.37 26.49 -4.23
CA ARG A 446 10.54 26.83 -3.42
C ARG A 446 10.18 27.81 -2.32
N PHE A 447 10.64 27.52 -1.10
CA PHE A 447 10.61 28.47 0.01
C PHE A 447 11.88 28.33 0.86
N ARG A 448 12.10 29.28 1.77
CA ARG A 448 13.10 29.17 2.82
C ARG A 448 12.40 28.84 4.13
N ASN A 449 12.88 27.80 4.82
CA ASN A 449 12.39 27.48 6.14
C ASN A 449 12.95 28.45 7.20
N HIS A 450 12.54 28.27 8.45
CA HIS A 450 12.93 29.17 9.56
C HIS A 450 14.46 29.26 9.77
N ASP A 451 15.21 28.21 9.45
CA ASP A 451 16.66 28.18 9.56
C ASP A 451 17.36 28.65 8.27
N GLY A 452 16.61 29.22 7.31
CA GLY A 452 17.11 29.71 6.02
C GLY A 452 17.46 28.65 4.98
N HIS A 453 17.19 27.35 5.26
CA HIS A 453 17.41 26.28 4.30
C HIS A 453 16.38 26.33 3.16
N SER A 454 16.84 26.05 1.94
CA SER A 454 15.96 25.84 0.81
C SER A 454 15.15 24.56 1.01
N ALA A 455 13.85 24.66 0.83
CA ALA A 455 12.90 23.56 0.88
C ALA A 455 11.79 23.80 -0.16
N PHE A 456 10.95 22.79 -0.37
CA PHE A 456 9.81 22.90 -1.26
C PHE A 456 8.50 22.75 -0.49
N ALA A 457 7.48 23.50 -0.89
CA ALA A 457 6.13 23.41 -0.34
C ALA A 457 5.52 22.05 -0.70
N LEU A 458 4.80 21.45 0.23
CA LEU A 458 4.12 20.16 0.04
C LEU A 458 3.07 20.23 -1.08
N ALA A 459 2.38 21.36 -1.18
CA ALA A 459 1.42 21.64 -2.23
C ALA A 459 1.25 23.15 -2.45
N LEU A 460 0.68 23.52 -3.59
CA LEU A 460 0.09 24.82 -3.81
C LEU A 460 -1.43 24.72 -3.66
N TYR A 461 -2.05 25.79 -3.17
CA TYR A 461 -3.50 25.88 -2.98
C TYR A 461 -3.99 27.31 -3.26
N ASN A 462 -5.28 27.61 -3.15
CA ASN A 462 -5.88 28.88 -3.57
C ASN A 462 -5.47 29.29 -4.99
N ILE A 463 -5.46 28.32 -5.89
CA ILE A 463 -4.96 28.48 -7.26
C ILE A 463 -6.02 29.20 -8.07
N ASN A 464 -5.70 30.41 -8.52
CA ASN A 464 -6.58 31.23 -9.35
C ASN A 464 -5.82 31.71 -10.60
N THR A 465 -6.51 31.78 -11.72
CA THR A 465 -5.98 32.36 -12.96
C THR A 465 -6.73 33.66 -13.24
N ASP A 466 -6.01 34.77 -13.36
CA ASP A 466 -6.59 36.05 -13.73
C ASP A 466 -6.99 36.12 -15.20
N LYS A 467 -7.61 37.24 -15.61
CA LYS A 467 -8.05 37.46 -17.00
C LYS A 467 -6.88 37.50 -18.01
N THR A 468 -5.65 37.66 -17.55
CA THR A 468 -4.45 37.67 -18.39
C THR A 468 -3.80 36.29 -18.49
N GLY A 469 -4.34 35.28 -17.84
CA GLY A 469 -3.77 33.94 -17.75
C GLY A 469 -2.68 33.78 -16.69
N LYS A 470 -2.42 34.81 -15.85
CA LYS A 470 -1.44 34.75 -14.78
C LYS A 470 -2.01 34.01 -13.58
N LEU A 471 -1.25 33.03 -13.08
CA LEU A 471 -1.60 32.20 -11.93
C LEU A 471 -1.18 32.89 -10.63
N SER A 472 -2.08 32.86 -9.65
CA SER A 472 -1.82 33.19 -8.25
C SER A 472 -2.10 31.95 -7.38
N TYR A 473 -1.35 31.80 -6.31
CA TYR A 473 -1.44 30.63 -5.43
C TYR A 473 -0.84 30.94 -4.05
N ASP A 474 -1.20 30.13 -3.08
CA ASP A 474 -0.54 30.04 -1.78
C ASP A 474 0.28 28.76 -1.68
N GLN A 475 1.29 28.75 -0.80
CA GLN A 475 2.18 27.61 -0.58
C GLN A 475 1.86 26.93 0.76
N LEU A 476 1.63 25.63 0.76
CA LEU A 476 1.61 24.80 1.97
C LEU A 476 3.06 24.49 2.38
N LYS A 477 3.64 25.40 3.18
CA LYS A 477 5.05 25.39 3.58
C LYS A 477 5.32 24.37 4.69
N VAL A 478 5.25 23.09 4.34
CA VAL A 478 5.55 21.96 5.20
C VAL A 478 6.87 21.35 4.73
N ASN A 479 7.78 21.05 5.67
CA ASN A 479 8.94 20.23 5.35
C ASN A 479 8.47 18.79 5.17
N HIS A 480 8.69 18.21 4.00
CA HIS A 480 8.18 16.87 3.65
C HIS A 480 9.24 16.01 2.96
N LEU A 481 9.10 14.72 3.12
CA LEU A 481 10.07 13.76 2.57
C LEU A 481 9.82 13.43 1.10
N ASP A 482 8.79 13.99 0.45
CA ASP A 482 8.50 13.77 -0.98
C ASP A 482 9.60 14.34 -1.89
N GLU A 483 10.44 15.26 -1.37
CA GLU A 483 11.67 15.69 -2.05
C GLU A 483 12.60 14.50 -2.36
N ALA A 484 12.47 13.38 -1.66
CA ALA A 484 13.20 12.14 -1.92
C ALA A 484 12.94 11.57 -3.33
N TYR A 485 11.72 11.71 -3.84
CA TYR A 485 11.40 11.31 -5.21
C TYR A 485 12.25 12.08 -6.24
N ASP A 486 12.46 13.37 -6.00
CA ASP A 486 13.28 14.19 -6.90
C ASP A 486 14.75 13.75 -6.92
N LEU A 487 15.30 13.42 -5.74
CA LEU A 487 16.65 12.86 -5.62
C LEU A 487 16.79 11.52 -6.34
N PHE A 488 15.72 10.71 -6.32
CA PHE A 488 15.72 9.38 -6.91
C PHE A 488 15.50 9.41 -8.42
N TYR A 489 14.51 10.16 -8.90
CA TYR A 489 14.13 10.16 -10.32
C TYR A 489 14.85 11.24 -11.15
N ASN A 490 15.25 12.36 -10.55
CA ASN A 490 15.82 13.51 -11.24
C ASN A 490 17.27 13.81 -10.82
N LEU A 491 17.76 14.95 -11.25
CA LEU A 491 19.10 15.46 -10.93
C LEU A 491 18.97 16.90 -10.39
N PRO A 492 18.46 17.07 -9.16
CA PRO A 492 18.31 18.39 -8.55
C PRO A 492 19.67 19.10 -8.38
N ASP A 493 19.62 20.40 -8.13
CA ASP A 493 20.81 21.20 -7.94
C ASP A 493 21.60 20.75 -6.72
N ARG A 494 22.94 20.90 -6.78
CA ARG A 494 23.84 20.52 -5.69
C ARG A 494 23.44 21.13 -4.34
N ALA A 495 23.04 22.40 -4.32
CA ALA A 495 22.60 23.09 -3.11
C ALA A 495 21.34 22.46 -2.51
N GLU A 496 20.41 22.01 -3.34
CA GLU A 496 19.18 21.34 -2.92
C GLU A 496 19.47 19.96 -2.32
N VAL A 497 20.35 19.19 -2.96
CA VAL A 497 20.79 17.87 -2.48
C VAL A 497 21.42 18.01 -1.07
N LEU A 498 22.31 18.97 -0.90
CA LEU A 498 22.99 19.19 0.39
C LEU A 498 22.03 19.74 1.46
N SER A 499 21.10 20.61 1.07
CA SER A 499 20.04 21.11 1.96
C SER A 499 19.13 19.99 2.45
N PHE A 500 18.70 19.11 1.55
CA PHE A 500 17.90 17.93 1.92
C PHE A 500 18.67 17.01 2.86
N ALA A 501 19.91 16.64 2.53
CA ALA A 501 20.74 15.78 3.36
C ALA A 501 20.95 16.35 4.78
N LYS A 502 21.06 17.67 4.91
CA LYS A 502 21.17 18.35 6.20
C LYS A 502 19.88 18.24 7.01
N ARG A 503 18.72 18.53 6.39
CA ARG A 503 17.41 18.45 7.05
C ARG A 503 17.05 17.01 7.43
N LEU A 504 17.48 16.02 6.63
CA LEU A 504 17.23 14.61 6.91
C LEU A 504 17.86 14.14 8.23
N LEU A 505 18.98 14.74 8.63
CA LEU A 505 19.71 14.43 9.87
C LEU A 505 19.34 15.34 11.04
N ASP A 506 18.50 16.32 10.85
CA ASP A 506 18.15 17.30 11.89
C ASP A 506 16.84 16.93 12.59
N PRO A 507 16.84 16.73 13.93
CA PRO A 507 15.62 16.42 14.70
C PRO A 507 14.53 17.49 14.63
N LYS A 508 14.88 18.74 14.29
CA LYS A 508 13.90 19.80 14.05
C LYS A 508 13.04 19.53 12.80
N TYR A 509 13.53 18.68 11.89
CA TYR A 509 12.84 18.34 10.65
C TYR A 509 12.43 16.88 10.66
N PHE A 510 13.30 15.99 10.17
CA PHE A 510 12.90 14.62 9.87
C PHE A 510 13.49 13.57 10.83
N TYR A 511 14.67 13.84 11.39
CA TYR A 511 15.42 12.81 12.11
C TYR A 511 14.75 12.34 13.38
N THR A 512 14.64 11.02 13.53
CA THR A 512 14.35 10.34 14.80
C THR A 512 15.31 9.16 15.00
N LYS A 513 15.34 8.57 16.18
CA LYS A 513 16.16 7.37 16.44
C LYS A 513 15.63 6.11 15.72
N SER A 514 14.42 6.18 15.20
CA SER A 514 13.76 5.06 14.51
C SER A 514 13.71 5.24 12.97
N GLY A 515 14.23 6.34 12.44
CA GLY A 515 14.22 6.73 11.02
C GLY A 515 13.65 8.12 10.78
N PRO A 516 13.60 8.59 9.54
CA PRO A 516 13.10 9.92 9.22
C PRO A 516 11.56 9.91 9.12
N THR A 517 10.93 10.91 9.71
CA THR A 517 9.47 11.14 9.52
C THR A 517 9.17 11.74 8.16
N ILE A 518 7.98 11.48 7.60
CA ILE A 518 7.61 12.00 6.27
C ILE A 518 7.22 13.48 6.26
N VAL A 519 7.03 14.08 7.43
CA VAL A 519 6.82 15.52 7.61
C VAL A 519 7.63 16.03 8.78
N GLY A 520 7.99 17.32 8.75
CA GLY A 520 8.85 17.95 9.74
C GLY A 520 8.20 18.09 11.11
N ALA A 521 9.05 18.15 12.13
CA ALA A 521 8.62 18.50 13.48
C ALA A 521 8.11 19.95 13.49
N GLY A 522 6.96 20.19 14.13
CA GLY A 522 6.38 21.52 14.22
C GLY A 522 5.49 21.96 13.05
N ASP A 523 5.35 21.15 12.01
CA ASP A 523 4.51 21.46 10.84
C ASP A 523 3.00 21.12 11.04
N GLY A 524 2.55 20.91 12.29
CA GLY A 524 1.15 20.71 12.63
C GLY A 524 0.64 19.27 12.50
N TYR A 525 1.52 18.32 12.23
CA TYR A 525 1.19 16.89 12.10
C TYR A 525 1.49 16.09 13.37
N THR A 526 0.70 15.04 13.61
CA THR A 526 0.86 14.11 14.72
C THR A 526 1.28 12.71 14.27
N THR A 527 1.66 11.85 15.21
CA THR A 527 1.97 10.45 14.94
C THR A 527 0.72 9.58 14.70
N THR A 528 -0.47 10.08 15.08
CA THR A 528 -1.74 9.36 14.92
C THR A 528 -2.34 9.48 13.51
N GLN A 529 -1.83 10.41 12.70
CA GLN A 529 -2.23 10.62 11.32
C GLN A 529 -1.43 9.70 10.39
N TYR A 530 -2.11 9.04 9.45
CA TYR A 530 -1.50 8.06 8.53
C TYR A 530 -0.39 8.68 7.66
N HIS A 531 -0.60 9.90 7.16
CA HIS A 531 0.41 10.68 6.45
C HIS A 531 0.97 11.83 7.32
N GLY A 532 0.95 11.64 8.64
CA GLY A 532 1.45 12.60 9.60
C GLY A 532 2.93 12.43 9.94
N ARG A 533 3.29 12.68 11.21
CA ARG A 533 4.66 12.56 11.70
C ARG A 533 5.05 11.10 11.99
N VAL A 534 4.98 10.28 10.97
CA VAL A 534 5.28 8.85 10.95
C VAL A 534 6.43 8.53 10.00
N ILE A 535 6.99 7.36 10.11
CA ILE A 535 8.12 6.89 9.32
C ILE A 535 7.61 5.86 8.32
N TRP A 536 7.57 6.22 7.03
CA TRP A 536 7.22 5.33 5.95
C TRP A 536 8.46 4.66 5.38
N THR A 537 8.48 3.33 5.38
CA THR A 537 9.62 2.57 4.86
C THR A 537 9.92 2.92 3.40
N LYS A 538 8.88 3.07 2.55
CA LYS A 538 9.08 3.44 1.15
C LYS A 538 9.72 4.81 0.98
N GLN A 539 9.26 5.82 1.70
CA GLN A 539 9.80 7.18 1.58
C GLN A 539 11.23 7.26 2.08
N THR A 540 11.54 6.54 3.15
CA THR A 540 12.91 6.36 3.63
C THR A 540 13.78 5.70 2.56
N ALA A 541 13.25 4.70 1.85
CA ALA A 541 13.97 4.02 0.78
C ALA A 541 14.27 4.96 -0.41
N PHE A 542 13.30 5.75 -0.84
CA PHE A 542 13.52 6.78 -1.87
C PHE A 542 14.55 7.82 -1.42
N ALA A 543 14.53 8.24 -0.15
CA ALA A 543 15.50 9.19 0.39
C ALA A 543 16.92 8.62 0.37
N VAL A 544 17.10 7.41 0.90
CA VAL A 544 18.42 6.75 0.97
C VAL A 544 18.94 6.40 -0.42
N ALA A 545 18.10 5.82 -1.28
CA ALA A 545 18.49 5.46 -2.65
C ALA A 545 18.74 6.70 -3.52
N GLY A 546 17.92 7.75 -3.35
CA GLY A 546 18.11 9.03 -4.01
C GLY A 546 19.42 9.68 -3.60
N LEU A 547 19.71 9.76 -2.30
CA LEU A 547 21.01 10.28 -1.82
C LEU A 547 22.20 9.44 -2.32
N LYS A 548 22.05 8.11 -2.38
CA LYS A 548 23.11 7.25 -2.95
C LYS A 548 23.37 7.60 -4.43
N ARG A 549 22.31 7.77 -5.22
CA ARG A 549 22.43 8.20 -6.61
C ARG A 549 23.13 9.56 -6.72
N GLN A 550 22.79 10.51 -5.84
CA GLN A 550 23.43 11.84 -5.83
C GLN A 550 24.88 11.76 -5.32
N LEU A 551 25.22 10.83 -4.41
CA LEU A 551 26.60 10.56 -4.00
C LEU A 551 27.43 10.03 -5.18
N ASP A 552 26.90 9.09 -5.95
CA ASP A 552 27.58 8.55 -7.15
C ASP A 552 27.84 9.66 -8.18
N ARG A 553 26.84 10.52 -8.41
CA ARG A 553 27.00 11.74 -9.22
C ARG A 553 28.06 12.68 -8.65
N ALA A 554 28.07 12.90 -7.33
CA ALA A 554 29.04 13.76 -6.65
C ALA A 554 30.48 13.23 -6.78
N ILE A 555 30.66 11.90 -6.77
CA ILE A 555 31.95 11.24 -7.03
C ILE A 555 32.37 11.47 -8.49
N GLN A 556 31.49 11.19 -9.45
CA GLN A 556 31.75 11.36 -10.87
C GLN A 556 32.08 12.81 -11.23
N GLN A 557 31.33 13.78 -10.67
CA GLN A 557 31.50 15.21 -10.89
C GLN A 557 32.54 15.85 -9.96
N ARG A 558 33.24 15.05 -9.15
CA ARG A 558 34.31 15.49 -8.24
C ARG A 558 33.87 16.61 -7.28
N TRP A 559 32.68 16.49 -6.68
CA TRP A 559 32.26 17.40 -5.62
C TRP A 559 33.26 17.42 -4.48
N PRO A 560 33.36 18.51 -3.69
CA PRO A 560 34.25 18.59 -2.53
C PRO A 560 34.06 17.41 -1.58
N LEU A 561 35.15 16.93 -1.01
CA LEU A 561 35.14 15.78 -0.10
C LEU A 561 34.20 15.97 1.10
N ALA A 562 34.13 17.18 1.65
CA ALA A 562 33.25 17.51 2.76
C ALA A 562 31.76 17.29 2.43
N GLU A 563 31.34 17.59 1.20
CA GLU A 563 29.97 17.41 0.72
C GLU A 563 29.65 15.94 0.46
N ARG A 564 30.58 15.21 -0.16
CA ARG A 564 30.44 13.75 -0.34
C ARG A 564 30.29 13.05 1.02
N ARG A 565 31.12 13.42 2.03
CA ARG A 565 31.02 12.94 3.41
C ARG A 565 29.69 13.33 4.09
N GLN A 566 29.12 14.49 3.73
CA GLN A 566 27.79 14.86 4.23
C GLN A 566 26.72 13.90 3.69
N LEU A 567 26.75 13.55 2.39
CA LEU A 567 25.84 12.59 1.79
C LEU A 567 26.04 11.19 2.38
N GLU A 568 27.27 10.73 2.51
CA GLU A 568 27.61 9.43 3.16
C GLU A 568 27.05 9.34 4.58
N ARG A 569 27.22 10.41 5.38
CA ARG A 569 26.64 10.48 6.73
C ARG A 569 25.11 10.43 6.71
N ALA A 570 24.46 11.15 5.79
CA ALA A 570 23.02 11.15 5.69
C ALA A 570 22.48 9.74 5.33
N ILE A 571 23.10 9.06 4.37
CA ILE A 571 22.77 7.69 3.98
C ILE A 571 22.96 6.73 5.18
N THR A 572 24.16 6.75 5.78
CA THR A 572 24.50 5.77 6.82
C THR A 572 23.69 5.96 8.10
N ALA A 573 23.48 7.20 8.55
CA ALA A 573 22.71 7.47 9.76
C ALA A 573 21.22 7.10 9.58
N THR A 574 20.64 7.48 8.45
CA THR A 574 19.24 7.16 8.14
C THR A 574 19.02 5.64 8.03
N ALA A 575 19.90 4.96 7.30
CA ALA A 575 19.81 3.51 7.13
C ALA A 575 20.02 2.78 8.47
N SER A 576 21.01 3.17 9.27
CA SER A 576 21.26 2.57 10.59
C SER A 576 20.07 2.73 11.54
N ALA A 577 19.45 3.93 11.59
CA ALA A 577 18.27 4.18 12.41
C ALA A 577 17.10 3.26 11.99
N SER A 578 16.86 3.13 10.69
CA SER A 578 15.79 2.27 10.17
C SER A 578 16.05 0.78 10.43
N ILE A 579 17.27 0.29 10.18
CA ILE A 579 17.66 -1.10 10.46
C ILE A 579 17.46 -1.42 11.95
N THR A 580 17.95 -0.55 12.84
CA THR A 580 17.78 -0.72 14.29
C THR A 580 16.30 -0.75 14.69
N ALA A 581 15.46 0.10 14.07
CA ALA A 581 14.03 0.11 14.32
C ALA A 581 13.38 -1.21 13.90
N TRP A 582 13.65 -1.70 12.70
CA TRP A 582 13.08 -2.95 12.20
C TRP A 582 13.53 -4.17 13.01
N LEU A 583 14.79 -4.22 13.45
CA LEU A 583 15.27 -5.29 14.34
C LEU A 583 14.52 -5.30 15.67
N ARG A 584 14.18 -4.13 16.22
CA ARG A 584 13.40 -4.01 17.46
C ARG A 584 11.92 -4.37 17.26
N LEU A 585 11.34 -3.99 16.11
CA LEU A 585 9.96 -4.35 15.74
C LEU A 585 9.82 -5.82 15.30
N GLY A 586 10.93 -6.48 14.95
CA GLY A 586 10.93 -7.84 14.37
C GLY A 586 10.34 -7.92 12.97
N SER A 587 10.05 -6.79 12.33
CA SER A 587 9.48 -6.74 10.97
C SER A 587 9.77 -5.41 10.27
N VAL A 588 9.48 -5.35 8.96
CA VAL A 588 9.54 -4.13 8.14
C VAL A 588 8.10 -3.72 7.79
N PRO A 589 7.44 -2.93 8.64
CA PRO A 589 6.08 -2.51 8.40
C PRO A 589 5.98 -1.47 7.27
N GLU A 590 4.78 -1.23 6.79
CA GLU A 590 4.48 -0.12 5.89
C GLU A 590 4.93 1.20 6.49
N LEU A 591 4.47 1.48 7.71
CA LEU A 591 4.86 2.63 8.50
C LEU A 591 4.93 2.30 10.00
N HIS A 592 5.70 3.10 10.72
CA HIS A 592 5.82 3.06 12.17
C HIS A 592 6.07 4.48 12.71
N TYR A 593 6.08 4.64 14.02
CA TYR A 593 6.40 5.93 14.63
C TYR A 593 7.45 5.80 15.73
N ASP A 594 8.13 6.90 16.01
CA ASP A 594 9.08 7.02 17.11
C ASP A 594 8.39 7.64 18.33
N HIS A 595 8.45 6.95 19.47
CA HIS A 595 8.05 7.53 20.74
C HIS A 595 9.21 7.42 21.73
N ALA A 596 9.69 8.55 22.19
CA ALA A 596 10.83 8.64 23.14
C ALA A 596 12.10 7.87 22.66
N GLY A 597 12.37 7.85 21.36
CA GLY A 597 13.52 7.16 20.76
C GLY A 597 13.35 5.65 20.61
N LYS A 598 12.11 5.16 20.67
CA LYS A 598 11.76 3.75 20.45
C LYS A 598 10.76 3.63 19.30
N PRO A 599 10.91 2.65 18.40
CA PRO A 599 9.95 2.38 17.35
C PRO A 599 8.71 1.67 17.91
N HIS A 600 7.55 2.04 17.40
CA HIS A 600 6.26 1.43 17.68
C HIS A 600 5.49 1.22 16.38
N PHE A 601 4.72 0.15 16.28
CA PHE A 601 3.82 -0.03 15.16
C PHE A 601 2.74 1.06 15.16
N TYR A 602 2.39 1.56 13.97
CA TYR A 602 1.35 2.58 13.86
C TYR A 602 0.02 2.13 14.47
N ASN A 603 -0.32 0.84 14.35
CA ASN A 603 -1.53 0.25 14.91
C ASN A 603 -1.53 0.13 16.45
N ASP A 604 -0.40 0.35 17.14
CA ASP A 604 -0.31 0.30 18.61
C ASP A 604 -0.95 1.52 19.29
N GLN A 605 -1.34 2.53 18.51
CA GLN A 605 -1.96 3.76 19.01
C GLN A 605 -3.40 3.90 18.49
N ALA A 606 -4.17 4.83 19.07
CA ALA A 606 -5.47 5.22 18.53
C ALA A 606 -5.26 6.01 17.24
N ALA A 607 -5.09 5.31 16.13
CA ALA A 607 -4.93 5.90 14.82
C ALA A 607 -6.21 6.67 14.43
N THR A 608 -6.06 7.87 13.88
CA THR A 608 -7.20 8.69 13.43
C THR A 608 -7.66 8.33 12.03
N GLU A 609 -6.85 7.55 11.31
CA GLU A 609 -7.07 7.10 9.94
C GLU A 609 -6.73 5.60 9.87
N GLY A 610 -7.05 4.93 8.80
CA GLY A 610 -7.00 3.48 8.63
C GLY A 610 -5.75 2.74 9.16
N PRO A 611 -5.80 1.41 9.27
CA PRO A 611 -4.67 0.62 9.76
C PRO A 611 -3.51 0.61 8.76
N MET A 612 -2.29 0.39 9.25
CA MET A 612 -1.13 0.10 8.41
C MET A 612 -1.08 -1.37 8.03
N ASN A 613 -0.39 -1.68 6.92
CA ASN A 613 -0.01 -3.04 6.56
C ASN A 613 1.29 -3.47 7.25
N LEU A 614 1.28 -4.67 7.84
CA LEU A 614 2.50 -5.29 8.37
C LEU A 614 3.40 -5.85 7.26
N VAL A 615 2.80 -6.25 6.14
CA VAL A 615 3.49 -6.77 4.96
C VAL A 615 3.08 -5.95 3.75
N GLN A 616 4.02 -5.21 3.20
CA GLN A 616 3.81 -4.34 2.06
C GLN A 616 4.98 -4.48 1.08
N LEU A 617 4.67 -4.59 -0.21
CA LEU A 617 5.66 -4.89 -1.25
C LEU A 617 6.76 -3.82 -1.32
N TRP A 618 6.40 -2.56 -1.36
CA TRP A 618 7.36 -1.46 -1.37
C TRP A 618 8.22 -1.37 -0.10
N SER A 619 7.68 -1.81 1.06
CA SER A 619 8.45 -1.86 2.31
C SER A 619 9.49 -2.96 2.27
N ALA A 620 9.12 -4.15 1.82
CA ALA A 620 10.02 -5.29 1.69
C ALA A 620 11.19 -4.97 0.74
N LEU A 621 10.89 -4.42 -0.44
CA LEU A 621 11.91 -4.04 -1.43
C LEU A 621 12.68 -2.78 -0.99
N GLY A 622 11.99 -1.82 -0.37
CA GLY A 622 12.59 -0.60 0.16
C GLY A 622 13.61 -0.87 1.26
N ALA A 623 13.31 -1.77 2.20
CA ALA A 623 14.27 -2.16 3.24
C ALA A 623 15.55 -2.74 2.65
N ARG A 624 15.41 -3.61 1.66
CA ARG A 624 16.56 -4.19 0.97
C ARG A 624 17.37 -3.11 0.25
N ARG A 625 16.71 -2.15 -0.39
CA ARG A 625 17.35 -1.01 -1.05
C ARG A 625 18.13 -0.14 -0.07
N ILE A 626 17.58 0.12 1.11
CA ILE A 626 18.25 0.87 2.20
C ILE A 626 19.50 0.15 2.68
N ILE A 627 19.37 -1.17 2.98
CA ILE A 627 20.50 -1.98 3.45
C ILE A 627 21.60 -2.05 2.39
N ARG A 628 21.25 -2.22 1.12
CA ARG A 628 22.22 -2.19 0.01
C ARG A 628 23.00 -0.88 -0.04
N ALA A 629 22.30 0.24 -0.05
CA ALA A 629 22.94 1.57 -0.09
C ALA A 629 23.86 1.79 1.12
N TYR A 630 23.45 1.37 2.32
CA TYR A 630 24.28 1.41 3.53
C TYR A 630 25.58 0.61 3.36
N LEU A 631 25.47 -0.63 2.89
CA LEU A 631 26.62 -1.52 2.70
C LEU A 631 27.60 -1.00 1.64
N GLU A 632 27.10 -0.45 0.55
CA GLU A 632 27.90 0.15 -0.51
C GLU A 632 28.69 1.36 0.01
N VAL A 633 28.08 2.25 0.80
CA VAL A 633 28.76 3.41 1.38
C VAL A 633 29.78 2.99 2.45
N LYS A 634 29.53 1.92 3.19
CA LYS A 634 30.48 1.41 4.21
C LYS A 634 31.74 0.74 3.63
N ARG A 635 31.67 0.30 2.38
CA ARG A 635 32.81 -0.34 1.67
C ARG A 635 33.67 0.65 0.90
N GLY A 636 33.10 1.73 0.43
CA GLY A 636 33.80 2.75 -0.37
C GLY A 636 34.38 3.85 0.47
#